data_137a52a03ea1052eb664751b1fd8fbf5
#
_entry.id   137a52a03ea1052eb664751b1fd8fbf5
#
_cell.length_a   1.000
_cell.length_b   1.000
_cell.length_c   1.000
_cell.angle_alpha   90.00
_cell.angle_beta   90.00
_cell.angle_gamma   90.00
#
_symmetry.space_group_name_H-M   'P 1'
#
loop_
_entity.id
_entity.type
_entity.pdbx_description
1 polymer ?
#
loop_
_entity_poly.entity_id
_entity_poly.type
_entity_poly.pdbx_seq_one_letter_code
_entity_poly.pdbx_strand_id
1 'polypeptide(L)'
;VFSGALFPFLFITIACGAVSGFHALISSGTTPKMVENETHVRMIGYGGMIMESFVAIMALAAASVLDPGIYFAMNSPTALISADAVQAAQVITDMGFPIDSATLLHTAKEVGENTILSRAGGAPTLAVGMAHIMSQLIPGEAMMAFWYHFALLFEALFILTAVDAGT
;
A
#
# COMPACT_ATOMS: atom_id res chain seq x y z
N VAL A 1 -19.86 -7.17 2.13
CA VAL A 1 -18.70 -6.72 1.42
C VAL A 1 -18.08 -7.85 0.60
N PHE A 2 -18.08 -9.08 1.08
CA PHE A 2 -17.63 -10.25 0.32
C PHE A 2 -18.79 -11.18 0.00
N SER A 3 -19.06 -11.38 -1.27
CA SER A 3 -20.09 -12.33 -1.76
C SER A 3 -19.56 -13.74 -1.91
N GLY A 4 -18.56 -14.15 -1.20
CA GLY A 4 -17.89 -15.45 -1.32
C GLY A 4 -17.34 -16.00 -0.02
N ALA A 5 -16.70 -17.17 -0.07
CA ALA A 5 -16.06 -17.76 1.07
C ALA A 5 -14.81 -16.94 1.48
N LEU A 6 -14.82 -16.40 2.68
CA LEU A 6 -13.77 -15.54 3.20
C LEU A 6 -12.41 -16.28 3.32
N PHE A 7 -12.45 -17.55 3.72
CA PHE A 7 -11.23 -18.33 3.97
C PHE A 7 -10.30 -18.46 2.76
N PRO A 8 -10.76 -18.85 1.55
CA PRO A 8 -9.85 -18.95 0.41
C PRO A 8 -9.18 -17.61 0.06
N PHE A 9 -9.92 -16.51 0.15
CA PHE A 9 -9.39 -15.19 -0.12
C PHE A 9 -8.30 -14.78 0.90
N LEU A 10 -8.59 -14.91 2.19
CA LEU A 10 -7.63 -14.60 3.24
C LEU A 10 -6.39 -15.50 3.16
N PHE A 11 -6.58 -16.79 2.92
CA PHE A 11 -5.47 -17.72 2.78
C PHE A 11 -4.55 -17.33 1.62
N ILE A 12 -5.09 -17.03 0.45
CA ILE A 12 -4.31 -16.63 -0.72
C ILE A 12 -3.54 -15.33 -0.44
N THR A 13 -4.17 -14.35 0.18
CA THR A 13 -3.56 -13.05 0.51
C THR A 13 -2.40 -13.21 1.49
N ILE A 14 -2.57 -14.00 2.54
CA ILE A 14 -1.53 -14.26 3.54
C ILE A 14 -0.42 -15.15 2.95
N ALA A 15 -0.79 -16.21 2.21
CA ALA A 15 0.16 -17.13 1.62
C ALA A 15 1.05 -16.47 0.56
N CYS A 16 0.55 -15.45 -0.16
CA CYS A 16 1.36 -14.68 -1.11
C CYS A 16 2.56 -14.03 -0.41
N GLY A 17 2.37 -13.45 0.77
CA GLY A 17 3.46 -12.86 1.55
C GLY A 17 4.39 -13.90 2.20
N ALA A 18 3.86 -15.06 2.60
CA ALA A 18 4.64 -16.06 3.33
C ALA A 18 5.44 -17.01 2.43
N VAL A 19 4.90 -17.38 1.26
CA VAL A 19 5.45 -18.43 0.36
C VAL A 19 5.41 -18.01 -1.10
N SER A 20 5.68 -16.75 -1.40
CA SER A 20 5.68 -16.23 -2.78
C SER A 20 6.66 -16.99 -3.68
N GLY A 21 6.15 -17.54 -4.77
CA GLY A 21 6.98 -18.24 -5.77
C GLY A 21 7.97 -17.32 -6.47
N PHE A 22 7.66 -16.04 -6.59
CA PHE A 22 8.55 -15.02 -7.15
C PHE A 22 9.81 -14.83 -6.29
N HIS A 23 9.67 -14.70 -4.98
CA HIS A 23 10.80 -14.62 -4.07
C HIS A 23 11.68 -15.89 -4.10
N ALA A 24 11.07 -17.06 -4.21
CA ALA A 24 11.80 -18.31 -4.37
C ALA A 24 12.62 -18.35 -5.66
N LEU A 25 12.08 -17.86 -6.77
CA LEU A 25 12.79 -17.75 -8.05
C LEU A 25 13.99 -16.81 -7.95
N ILE A 26 13.82 -15.63 -7.38
CA ILE A 26 14.91 -14.65 -7.21
C ILE A 26 16.00 -15.19 -6.29
N SER A 27 15.63 -15.75 -5.15
CA SER A 27 16.59 -16.29 -4.17
C SER A 27 17.36 -17.49 -4.65
N SER A 28 16.81 -18.29 -5.55
CA SER A 28 17.47 -19.49 -6.10
C SER A 28 18.17 -19.25 -7.44
N GLY A 29 17.76 -18.24 -8.20
CA GLY A 29 18.23 -17.95 -9.54
C GLY A 29 19.16 -16.74 -9.64
N THR A 30 18.58 -15.56 -9.43
CA THR A 30 19.26 -14.27 -9.68
C THR A 30 20.23 -13.91 -8.55
N THR A 31 19.76 -13.93 -7.30
CA THR A 31 20.56 -13.47 -6.13
C THR A 31 21.88 -14.22 -5.99
N PRO A 32 21.95 -15.57 -6.11
CA PRO A 32 23.21 -16.28 -5.99
C PRO A 32 24.25 -15.91 -7.05
N LYS A 33 23.80 -15.46 -8.22
CA LYS A 33 24.69 -15.03 -9.31
C LYS A 33 25.24 -13.63 -9.09
N MET A 34 24.54 -12.80 -8.30
CA MET A 34 24.92 -11.43 -8.01
C MET A 34 25.78 -11.30 -6.75
N VAL A 35 25.79 -12.30 -5.88
CA VAL A 35 26.57 -12.28 -4.65
C VAL A 35 28.04 -12.57 -4.97
N GLU A 36 28.86 -11.56 -4.81
CA GLU A 36 30.29 -11.60 -5.11
C GLU A 36 31.08 -12.44 -4.09
N ASN A 37 30.64 -12.46 -2.83
CA ASN A 37 31.37 -13.14 -1.75
C ASN A 37 30.41 -13.91 -0.84
N GLU A 38 30.72 -15.16 -0.56
CA GLU A 38 29.93 -16.05 0.32
C GLU A 38 29.71 -15.48 1.72
N THR A 39 30.65 -14.68 2.22
CA THR A 39 30.50 -14.02 3.54
C THR A 39 29.36 -13.02 3.58
N HIS A 40 28.93 -12.50 2.45
CA HIS A 40 27.80 -11.56 2.33
C HIS A 40 26.44 -12.24 2.31
N VAL A 41 26.36 -13.53 1.98
CA VAL A 41 25.09 -14.28 1.86
C VAL A 41 24.23 -14.14 3.10
N ARG A 42 24.84 -14.28 4.27
CA ARG A 42 24.12 -14.20 5.54
C ARG A 42 23.58 -12.80 5.80
N MET A 43 24.36 -11.76 5.53
CA MET A 43 23.95 -10.37 5.68
C MET A 43 22.85 -9.99 4.69
N ILE A 44 22.98 -10.40 3.43
CA ILE A 44 21.98 -10.13 2.39
C ILE A 44 20.66 -10.84 2.72
N GLY A 45 20.72 -12.14 3.03
CA GLY A 45 19.51 -12.92 3.33
C GLY A 45 18.77 -12.45 4.57
N TYR A 46 19.44 -12.44 5.72
CA TYR A 46 18.80 -12.00 6.98
C TYR A 46 18.55 -10.49 7.03
N GLY A 47 19.46 -9.70 6.47
CA GLY A 47 19.29 -8.25 6.40
C GLY A 47 18.09 -7.87 5.54
N GLY A 48 17.92 -8.50 4.37
CA GLY A 48 16.75 -8.33 3.52
C GLY A 48 15.46 -8.74 4.21
N MET A 49 15.45 -9.90 4.87
CA MET A 49 14.29 -10.39 5.63
C MET A 49 13.87 -9.42 6.76
N ILE A 50 14.83 -8.90 7.52
CA ILE A 50 14.56 -7.95 8.60
C ILE A 50 14.00 -6.65 8.02
N MET A 51 14.60 -6.14 6.95
CA MET A 51 14.16 -4.92 6.28
C MET A 51 12.72 -5.07 5.75
N GLU A 52 12.41 -6.17 5.08
CA GLU A 52 11.05 -6.48 4.62
C GLU A 52 10.05 -6.55 5.77
N SER A 53 10.44 -7.15 6.90
CA SER A 53 9.61 -7.21 8.10
C SER A 53 9.29 -5.82 8.66
N PHE A 54 10.25 -4.91 8.66
CA PHE A 54 10.04 -3.51 9.04
C PHE A 54 9.07 -2.81 8.10
N VAL A 55 9.21 -2.98 6.78
CA VAL A 55 8.30 -2.41 5.79
C VAL A 55 6.88 -2.97 5.98
N ALA A 56 6.73 -4.26 6.24
CA ALA A 56 5.43 -4.87 6.51
C ALA A 56 4.75 -4.31 7.77
N ILE A 57 5.52 -4.10 8.85
CA ILE A 57 5.01 -3.47 10.08
C ILE A 57 4.60 -2.02 9.81
N MET A 58 5.40 -1.27 9.06
CA MET A 58 5.07 0.10 8.67
C MET A 58 3.81 0.17 7.82
N ALA A 59 3.64 -0.76 6.87
CA ALA A 59 2.44 -0.86 6.04
C ALA A 59 1.19 -1.15 6.88
N LEU A 60 1.30 -2.05 7.87
CA LEU A 60 0.21 -2.34 8.80
C LEU A 60 -0.14 -1.11 9.65
N ALA A 61 0.88 -0.41 10.17
CA ALA A 61 0.68 0.82 10.93
C ALA A 61 0.00 1.91 10.08
N ALA A 62 0.47 2.12 8.85
CA ALA A 62 -0.10 3.08 7.91
C ALA A 62 -1.57 2.77 7.58
N ALA A 63 -1.89 1.50 7.33
CA ALA A 63 -3.26 1.08 7.09
C ALA A 63 -4.16 1.25 8.32
N SER A 64 -3.61 1.07 9.53
CA SER A 64 -4.37 1.18 10.79
C SER A 64 -4.69 2.63 11.18
N VAL A 65 -3.95 3.60 10.67
CA VAL A 65 -4.16 5.03 10.95
C VAL A 65 -5.23 5.62 10.03
N LEU A 66 -5.45 5.03 8.87
CA LEU A 66 -6.46 5.52 7.93
C LEU A 66 -7.89 5.32 8.46
N ASP A 67 -8.73 6.32 8.21
CA ASP A 67 -10.16 6.17 8.39
C ASP A 67 -10.67 5.02 7.50
N PRO A 68 -11.46 4.08 8.05
CA PRO A 68 -11.98 2.95 7.27
C PRO A 68 -12.76 3.37 6.02
N GLY A 69 -13.50 4.49 6.07
CA GLY A 69 -14.21 5.02 4.91
C GLY A 69 -13.25 5.45 3.79
N ILE A 70 -12.14 6.11 4.13
CA ILE A 70 -11.09 6.47 3.17
C ILE A 70 -10.46 5.19 2.58
N TYR A 71 -10.13 4.22 3.43
CA TYR A 71 -9.57 2.95 2.98
C TYR A 71 -10.47 2.25 1.95
N PHE A 72 -11.77 2.15 2.23
CA PHE A 72 -12.72 1.53 1.31
C PHE A 72 -12.96 2.37 0.06
N ALA A 73 -12.94 3.70 0.15
CA ALA A 73 -13.03 4.59 -1.01
C ALA A 73 -11.87 4.39 -1.99
N MET A 74 -10.68 4.20 -1.46
CA MET A 74 -9.48 3.97 -2.28
C MET A 74 -9.46 2.57 -2.91
N ASN A 75 -9.86 1.55 -2.16
CA ASN A 75 -9.67 0.16 -2.58
C ASN A 75 -10.89 -0.47 -3.26
N SER A 76 -12.04 0.18 -3.24
CA SER A 76 -13.23 -0.32 -3.93
C SER A 76 -13.22 0.06 -5.42
N PRO A 77 -13.65 -0.86 -6.31
CA PRO A 77 -13.72 -0.55 -7.73
C PRO A 77 -14.79 0.49 -8.03
N THR A 78 -14.53 1.35 -9.02
CA THR A 78 -15.46 2.41 -9.47
C THR A 78 -16.85 1.88 -9.81
N ALA A 79 -16.93 0.68 -10.35
CA ALA A 79 -18.21 0.04 -10.66
C ALA A 79 -19.10 -0.21 -9.42
N LEU A 80 -18.49 -0.28 -8.23
CA LEU A 80 -19.19 -0.50 -6.96
C LEU A 80 -19.56 0.81 -6.27
N ILE A 81 -18.64 1.77 -6.22
CA ILE A 81 -18.79 3.00 -5.42
C ILE A 81 -19.09 4.25 -6.25
N SER A 82 -19.06 4.18 -7.58
CA SER A 82 -19.11 5.33 -8.50
C SER A 82 -17.81 6.16 -8.53
N ALA A 83 -17.66 6.98 -9.56
CA ALA A 83 -16.58 7.96 -9.69
C ALA A 83 -16.92 9.30 -9.01
N ASP A 84 -18.16 9.52 -8.61
CA ASP A 84 -18.63 10.71 -7.92
C ASP A 84 -18.41 10.55 -6.40
N ALA A 85 -17.76 11.55 -5.79
CA ALA A 85 -17.45 11.54 -4.36
C ALA A 85 -18.71 11.50 -3.46
N VAL A 86 -19.81 12.10 -3.89
CA VAL A 86 -21.06 12.10 -3.10
C VAL A 86 -21.69 10.71 -3.12
N GLN A 87 -21.79 10.09 -4.29
CA GLN A 87 -22.31 8.74 -4.44
C GLN A 87 -21.42 7.70 -3.76
N ALA A 88 -20.10 7.85 -3.93
CA ALA A 88 -19.12 6.99 -3.28
C ALA A 88 -19.25 7.04 -1.74
N ALA A 89 -19.34 8.23 -1.17
CA ALA A 89 -19.53 8.40 0.28
C ALA A 89 -20.81 7.74 0.77
N GLN A 90 -21.91 7.88 0.02
CA GLN A 90 -23.19 7.24 0.36
C GLN A 90 -23.08 5.72 0.37
N VAL A 91 -22.52 5.14 -0.69
CA VAL A 91 -22.37 3.68 -0.82
C VAL A 91 -21.48 3.12 0.31
N ILE A 92 -20.37 3.80 0.62
CA ILE A 92 -19.45 3.38 1.69
C ILE A 92 -20.12 3.49 3.06
N THR A 93 -20.90 4.54 3.28
CA THR A 93 -21.69 4.69 4.51
C THR A 93 -22.73 3.58 4.65
N ASP A 94 -23.41 3.22 3.57
CA ASP A 94 -24.39 2.12 3.54
C ASP A 94 -23.73 0.74 3.78
N MET A 95 -22.43 0.61 3.47
CA MET A 95 -21.62 -0.57 3.81
C MET A 95 -21.24 -0.64 5.29
N GLY A 96 -21.55 0.39 6.09
CA GLY A 96 -21.26 0.45 7.52
C GLY A 96 -20.00 1.25 7.88
N PHE A 97 -19.42 1.99 6.93
CA PHE A 97 -18.24 2.84 7.15
C PHE A 97 -18.61 4.32 6.89
N PRO A 98 -19.18 5.02 7.89
CA PRO A 98 -19.66 6.38 7.70
C PRO A 98 -18.53 7.31 7.29
N ILE A 99 -18.72 7.97 6.14
CA ILE A 99 -17.81 8.97 5.62
C ILE A 99 -18.62 10.00 4.82
N ASP A 100 -18.18 11.25 4.81
CA ASP A 100 -18.78 12.27 3.99
C ASP A 100 -17.93 12.57 2.73
N SER A 101 -18.56 13.15 1.72
CA SER A 101 -17.90 13.52 0.47
C SER A 101 -16.89 14.64 0.66
N ALA A 102 -17.08 15.50 1.67
CA ALA A 102 -16.14 16.59 1.96
C ALA A 102 -14.81 16.02 2.47
N THR A 103 -14.84 15.01 3.31
CA THR A 103 -13.62 14.30 3.76
C THR A 103 -12.87 13.67 2.60
N LEU A 104 -13.57 13.01 1.67
CA LEU A 104 -12.93 12.40 0.49
C LEU A 104 -12.24 13.46 -0.40
N LEU A 105 -12.93 14.56 -0.65
CA LEU A 105 -12.40 15.66 -1.45
C LEU A 105 -11.26 16.40 -0.73
N HIS A 106 -11.36 16.56 0.58
CA HIS A 106 -10.32 17.18 1.39
C HIS A 106 -9.04 16.34 1.36
N THR A 107 -9.13 15.03 1.60
CA THR A 107 -7.98 14.13 1.54
C THR A 107 -7.34 14.13 0.15
N ALA A 108 -8.15 14.12 -0.93
CA ALA A 108 -7.63 14.23 -2.30
C ALA A 108 -6.82 15.52 -2.49
N LYS A 109 -7.35 16.63 -2.02
CA LYS A 109 -6.67 17.93 -2.10
C LYS A 109 -5.37 17.97 -1.27
N GLU A 110 -5.39 17.42 -0.07
CA GLU A 110 -4.22 17.37 0.82
C GLU A 110 -3.07 16.57 0.20
N VAL A 111 -3.36 15.44 -0.45
CA VAL A 111 -2.33 14.66 -1.15
C VAL A 111 -1.96 15.21 -2.53
N GLY A 112 -2.62 16.27 -2.99
CA GLY A 112 -2.36 16.91 -4.28
C GLY A 112 -2.94 16.17 -5.49
N GLU A 113 -3.96 15.34 -5.28
CA GLU A 113 -4.62 14.54 -6.31
C GLU A 113 -6.02 15.08 -6.62
N ASN A 114 -6.51 14.78 -7.84
CA ASN A 114 -7.89 15.15 -8.20
C ASN A 114 -8.93 14.28 -7.50
N THR A 115 -8.57 13.03 -7.21
CA THR A 115 -9.42 12.07 -6.51
C THR A 115 -8.60 10.95 -5.89
N ILE A 116 -9.05 10.44 -4.75
CA ILE A 116 -8.51 9.23 -4.11
C ILE A 116 -9.39 8.00 -4.37
N LEU A 117 -10.50 8.16 -5.09
CA LEU A 117 -11.45 7.06 -5.34
C LEU A 117 -10.84 6.00 -6.25
N SER A 118 -11.11 4.74 -5.93
CA SER A 118 -10.72 3.58 -6.75
C SER A 118 -9.23 3.53 -7.14
N ARG A 119 -8.38 4.03 -6.26
CA ARG A 119 -6.92 3.88 -6.34
C ARG A 119 -6.51 2.51 -5.81
N ALA A 120 -7.00 1.45 -6.47
CA ALA A 120 -6.76 0.08 -6.05
C ALA A 120 -5.27 -0.26 -6.01
N GLY A 121 -4.89 -1.01 -4.99
CA GLY A 121 -3.52 -1.46 -4.77
C GLY A 121 -2.96 -0.98 -3.43
N GLY A 122 -1.92 -1.66 -2.95
CA GLY A 122 -1.29 -1.35 -1.65
C GLY A 122 -0.58 -0.01 -1.64
N ALA A 123 0.07 0.35 -2.75
CA ALA A 123 0.93 1.53 -2.87
C ALA A 123 0.22 2.86 -2.55
N PRO A 124 -0.91 3.22 -3.18
CA PRO A 124 -1.59 4.48 -2.86
C PRO A 124 -2.10 4.52 -1.41
N THR A 125 -2.61 3.40 -0.91
CA THR A 125 -3.12 3.30 0.46
C THR A 125 -1.99 3.47 1.48
N LEU A 126 -0.87 2.80 1.28
CA LEU A 126 0.33 2.97 2.10
C LEU A 126 0.83 4.41 2.05
N ALA A 127 0.87 5.02 0.85
CA ALA A 127 1.34 6.39 0.68
C ALA A 127 0.49 7.41 1.44
N VAL A 128 -0.85 7.28 1.41
CA VAL A 128 -1.75 8.16 2.19
C VAL A 128 -1.54 7.97 3.69
N GLY A 129 -1.47 6.72 4.16
CA GLY A 129 -1.23 6.42 5.58
C GLY A 129 0.13 6.93 6.07
N MET A 130 1.19 6.73 5.30
CA MET A 130 2.53 7.24 5.58
C MET A 130 2.55 8.77 5.61
N ALA A 131 1.93 9.41 4.61
CA ALA A 131 1.84 10.87 4.56
C ALA A 131 1.11 11.43 5.78
N HIS A 132 0.04 10.77 6.22
CA HIS A 132 -0.69 11.16 7.42
C HIS A 132 0.18 11.10 8.68
N ILE A 133 0.92 10.01 8.88
CA ILE A 133 1.83 9.87 10.02
C ILE A 133 2.96 10.91 9.96
N MET A 134 3.60 11.07 8.81
CA MET A 134 4.75 11.94 8.65
C MET A 134 4.39 13.44 8.74
N SER A 135 3.21 13.81 8.26
CA SER A 135 2.71 15.19 8.38
C SER A 135 2.41 15.61 9.82
N GLN A 136 2.13 14.66 10.71
CA GLN A 136 1.99 14.93 12.14
C GLN A 136 3.34 15.18 12.82
N LEU A 137 4.40 14.53 12.35
CA LEU A 137 5.75 14.72 12.87
C LEU A 137 6.38 16.02 12.37
N ILE A 138 6.15 16.36 11.11
CA ILE A 138 6.67 17.57 10.45
C ILE A 138 5.47 18.32 9.85
N PRO A 139 4.85 19.22 10.62
CA PRO A 139 3.67 19.94 10.17
C PRO A 139 4.00 20.98 9.09
N GLY A 140 3.09 21.19 8.16
CA GLY A 140 3.18 22.19 7.09
C GLY A 140 2.13 21.98 6.01
N GLU A 141 1.66 23.03 5.38
CA GLU A 141 0.56 22.98 4.39
C GLU A 141 0.83 22.03 3.21
N ALA A 142 2.08 21.91 2.78
CA ALA A 142 2.46 21.04 1.66
C ALA A 142 3.01 19.67 2.09
N MET A 143 3.11 19.40 3.40
CA MET A 143 3.79 18.18 3.88
C MET A 143 3.01 16.92 3.55
N MET A 144 1.69 16.96 3.59
CA MET A 144 0.87 15.80 3.23
C MET A 144 1.11 15.38 1.77
N ALA A 145 1.06 16.34 0.84
CA ALA A 145 1.35 16.08 -0.58
C ALA A 145 2.80 15.65 -0.81
N PHE A 146 3.76 16.27 -0.13
CA PHE A 146 5.17 15.90 -0.24
C PHE A 146 5.40 14.45 0.18
N TRP A 147 4.94 14.06 1.38
CA TRP A 147 5.13 12.69 1.89
C TRP A 147 4.38 11.65 1.09
N TYR A 148 3.19 12.00 0.58
CA TYR A 148 2.44 11.12 -0.32
C TYR A 148 3.21 10.80 -1.59
N HIS A 149 3.69 11.82 -2.31
CA HIS A 149 4.45 11.60 -3.54
C HIS A 149 5.83 10.97 -3.28
N PHE A 150 6.45 11.30 -2.16
CA PHE A 150 7.70 10.66 -1.74
C PHE A 150 7.51 9.16 -1.51
N ALA A 151 6.45 8.76 -0.81
CA ALA A 151 6.13 7.35 -0.59
C ALA A 151 5.82 6.63 -1.89
N LEU A 152 5.04 7.23 -2.79
CA LEU A 152 4.76 6.66 -4.12
C LEU A 152 6.04 6.48 -4.95
N LEU A 153 6.93 7.46 -4.93
CA LEU A 153 8.22 7.37 -5.62
C LEU A 153 9.08 6.24 -5.05
N PHE A 154 9.14 6.13 -3.74
CA PHE A 154 9.87 5.08 -3.06
C PHE A 154 9.34 3.69 -3.44
N GLU A 155 8.02 3.51 -3.44
CA GLU A 155 7.39 2.25 -3.85
C GLU A 155 7.60 1.95 -5.33
N ALA A 156 7.55 2.96 -6.20
CA ALA A 156 7.83 2.79 -7.63
C ALA A 156 9.27 2.30 -7.85
N LEU A 157 10.25 2.86 -7.14
CA LEU A 157 11.64 2.41 -7.19
C LEU A 157 11.78 0.97 -6.67
N PHE A 158 11.06 0.63 -5.60
CA PHE A 158 11.06 -0.72 -5.05
C PHE A 158 10.50 -1.75 -6.06
N ILE A 159 9.40 -1.42 -6.73
CA ILE A 159 8.80 -2.26 -7.77
C ILE A 159 9.75 -2.42 -8.97
N LEU A 160 10.40 -1.32 -9.40
CA LEU A 160 11.36 -1.36 -10.50
C LEU A 160 12.55 -2.28 -10.18
N THR A 161 13.11 -2.20 -8.99
CA THR A 161 14.20 -3.10 -8.57
C THR A 161 13.76 -4.56 -8.48
N ALA A 162 12.52 -4.82 -8.06
CA ALA A 162 11.97 -6.17 -8.03
C ALA A 162 11.77 -6.75 -9.45
N VAL A 163 11.29 -5.93 -10.39
CA VAL A 163 11.15 -6.33 -11.80
C VAL A 163 12.52 -6.59 -12.43
N ASP A 164 13.48 -5.70 -12.21
CA ASP A 164 14.86 -5.85 -12.72
C ASP A 164 15.51 -7.14 -12.20
N ALA A 165 15.31 -7.47 -10.92
CA ALA A 165 15.82 -8.71 -10.34
C ALA A 165 15.12 -9.97 -10.89
N GLY A 166 13.92 -9.84 -11.45
CA GLY A 166 13.11 -10.94 -11.99
C GLY A 166 13.30 -11.19 -13.49
N THR A 167 14.00 -10.31 -14.21
CA THR A 167 14.30 -10.42 -15.65
C THR A 167 15.71 -10.87 -15.91
#